data_639a3c7d8f2e07ace6f91162ae18259e
#
_entry.id   639a3c7d8f2e07ace6f91162ae18259e
#
_cell.length_a   1.000
_cell.length_b   1.000
_cell.length_c   1.000
_cell.angle_alpha   90.00
_cell.angle_beta   90.00
_cell.angle_gamma   90.00
#
_symmetry.space_group_name_H-M   'P 1'
#
loop_
_entity.id
_entity.type
_entity.pdbx_description
1 polymer ?
#
loop_
_entity_poly.entity_id
_entity_poly.type
_entity_poly.pdbx_seq_one_letter_code
_entity_poly.pdbx_strand_id
1 'polypeptide(L)'
;LWILAKAGQAEYIYPRAKARGNLIKLILPQLSILMNETMKKILNYINGEMMAPVGGNYFENINPATGETYSLIPDSDSADVELAVAAARNAFEEWSQMPKEKRSGILIRISEMIRENLEAFALAESIDNGKPLDLARTVDIPRAVSNFHFYATAALHRSTPAYAMESTALNYTLRTPIGIAGCISPWNLPLYLFTWKIAPALASGNCVVAKPSEVTPMTAFMLGEVCIKAGLPKGVLNIIHGFGHKAGMAIVSHPKIAAISFTGGTKTGELIARTAAPMFKKLSLELGGKNPNIIFADCDFDKAVQTSIKSSFSNQGEICLCGSRIFVERPIYEKFKKAFVELVGKMKVGDPLDASTKIGAIVSKPHFEKILSYIKLAQEEGGKILTGGKTVNPGGVNKNGFFIEPTVIEGLSYDCRTNMEEIFGPVVTIMPFDTEDEVLKYANATQYGLAATLWTQNLTRAHRMAAKIESGIVWVNCWLLRDLRTPFGGMKNSGVGREGGFEALDFFTEEKNVCIRF
;
A
#
# COMPACT_ATOMS: atom_id res chain seq x y z
N LEU A 1 -20.93 19.39 18.69
CA LEU A 1 -21.10 19.12 17.23
C LEU A 1 -20.56 20.22 16.32
N TRP A 2 -20.09 21.36 16.87
CA TRP A 2 -19.55 22.49 16.07
C TRP A 2 -18.02 22.60 16.07
N ILE A 3 -17.31 21.73 16.78
CA ILE A 3 -15.83 21.75 16.91
C ILE A 3 -15.15 20.75 15.94
N LEU A 4 -15.89 19.82 15.33
CA LEU A 4 -15.32 18.80 14.44
C LEU A 4 -15.30 19.17 12.95
N ALA A 5 -15.84 20.30 12.54
CA ALA A 5 -15.88 20.74 11.13
C ALA A 5 -14.66 21.58 10.68
N LYS A 6 -13.69 21.87 11.55
CA LYS A 6 -12.47 22.64 11.21
C LYS A 6 -11.16 21.86 11.21
N ALA A 7 -11.19 20.55 11.34
CA ALA A 7 -9.99 19.71 11.29
C ALA A 7 -9.48 19.37 9.87
N GLY A 8 -10.08 19.95 8.83
CA GLY A 8 -9.70 19.75 7.43
C GLY A 8 -8.74 20.78 6.84
N GLN A 9 -8.35 21.81 7.59
CA GLN A 9 -7.42 22.85 7.14
C GLN A 9 -6.48 23.28 8.27
N ALA A 10 -5.63 22.39 8.72
CA ALA A 10 -4.44 22.80 9.44
C ALA A 10 -3.34 23.04 8.40
N GLU A 11 -3.32 24.22 7.79
CA GLU A 11 -2.11 24.80 7.23
C GLU A 11 -1.11 24.99 8.37
N TYR A 12 -0.16 24.03 8.51
CA TYR A 12 1.05 24.30 9.28
C TYR A 12 1.86 25.34 8.50
N ILE A 13 1.74 26.58 8.91
CA ILE A 13 2.56 27.71 8.44
C ILE A 13 3.98 27.46 8.96
N TYR A 14 4.82 26.81 8.17
CA TYR A 14 6.28 26.86 8.34
C TYR A 14 6.83 28.10 7.60
N PRO A 15 7.75 28.86 8.22
CA PRO A 15 8.32 30.07 7.62
C PRO A 15 9.13 29.72 6.36
N ARG A 16 8.67 30.18 5.21
CA ARG A 16 9.13 29.84 3.85
C ARG A 16 10.42 30.55 3.47
N ALA A 17 11.39 30.89 4.15
CA ALA A 17 12.52 31.61 3.54
C ALA A 17 13.94 31.29 4.04
N LYS A 18 14.14 30.66 5.19
CA LYS A 18 15.50 30.33 5.67
C LYS A 18 15.86 28.84 5.68
N ALA A 19 14.93 27.96 5.32
CA ALA A 19 15.11 26.50 5.43
C ALA A 19 15.93 25.86 4.29
N ARG A 20 16.08 26.50 3.12
CA ARG A 20 16.76 25.88 1.96
C ARG A 20 18.26 25.66 2.15
N GLY A 21 18.96 26.51 2.87
CA GLY A 21 20.40 26.36 3.12
C GLY A 21 20.75 25.44 4.30
N ASN A 22 19.82 25.31 5.27
CA ASN A 22 20.04 24.45 6.44
C ASN A 22 19.59 23.00 6.21
N LEU A 23 18.64 22.76 5.30
CA LEU A 23 18.16 21.40 4.97
C LEU A 23 19.27 20.57 4.34
N ILE A 24 20.03 21.13 3.39
CA ILE A 24 21.19 20.45 2.76
C ILE A 24 22.30 20.18 3.81
N LYS A 25 22.53 21.07 4.75
CA LYS A 25 23.53 20.88 5.82
C LYS A 25 23.10 19.86 6.90
N LEU A 26 21.81 19.64 7.06
CA LEU A 26 21.26 18.60 7.97
C LEU A 26 21.19 17.22 7.31
N ILE A 27 20.98 17.19 5.99
CA ILE A 27 20.87 15.95 5.21
C ILE A 27 22.26 15.37 4.87
N LEU A 28 23.27 16.20 4.61
CA LEU A 28 24.62 15.75 4.29
C LEU A 28 25.30 14.86 5.35
N PRO A 29 25.17 15.11 6.66
CA PRO A 29 25.70 14.19 7.68
C PRO A 29 24.90 12.87 7.75
N GLN A 30 23.60 12.88 7.46
CA GLN A 30 22.77 11.67 7.44
C GLN A 30 22.99 10.87 6.14
N LEU A 31 23.24 11.53 5.01
CA LEU A 31 23.72 10.91 3.78
C LEU A 31 25.11 10.28 3.95
N SER A 32 26.02 10.90 4.72
CA SER A 32 27.34 10.31 4.99
C SER A 32 27.28 9.06 5.87
N ILE A 33 26.28 8.94 6.74
CA ILE A 33 26.01 7.72 7.51
C ILE A 33 25.44 6.61 6.62
N LEU A 34 24.67 6.96 5.58
CA LEU A 34 24.18 6.01 4.58
C LEU A 34 25.22 5.66 3.49
N MET A 35 26.24 6.49 3.30
CA MET A 35 27.26 6.36 2.24
C MET A 35 28.66 6.01 2.75
N ASN A 36 28.80 5.53 4.00
CA ASN A 36 30.11 5.07 4.51
C ASN A 36 30.60 3.84 3.72
N GLU A 37 31.89 3.79 3.45
CA GLU A 37 32.66 2.94 2.51
C GLU A 37 32.42 1.42 2.50
N THR A 38 31.60 0.89 3.40
CA THR A 38 31.12 -0.49 3.37
C THR A 38 29.63 -0.51 2.99
N MET A 39 29.30 -1.18 1.88
CA MET A 39 27.92 -1.40 1.43
C MET A 39 27.03 -1.87 2.59
N LYS A 40 25.99 -1.10 2.93
CA LYS A 40 25.12 -1.39 4.08
C LYS A 40 24.43 -2.74 3.91
N LYS A 41 24.59 -3.63 4.90
CA LYS A 41 23.83 -4.88 4.97
C LYS A 41 22.54 -4.67 5.76
N ILE A 42 21.40 -4.99 5.14
CA ILE A 42 20.13 -5.15 5.83
C ILE A 42 20.20 -6.42 6.69
N LEU A 43 19.55 -6.41 7.82
CA LEU A 43 19.48 -7.55 8.75
C LEU A 43 18.03 -7.95 8.98
N ASN A 44 17.77 -9.21 9.27
CA ASN A 44 16.49 -9.66 9.80
C ASN A 44 16.32 -9.11 11.23
N TYR A 45 15.07 -8.82 11.61
CA TYR A 45 14.71 -8.51 12.99
C TYR A 45 13.97 -9.71 13.57
N ILE A 46 14.62 -10.50 14.39
CA ILE A 46 14.08 -11.73 14.99
C ILE A 46 14.34 -11.72 16.49
N ASN A 47 13.33 -12.05 17.27
CA ASN A 47 13.42 -12.14 18.73
C ASN A 47 13.99 -10.87 19.41
N GLY A 48 13.65 -9.69 18.86
CA GLY A 48 14.11 -8.41 19.40
C GLY A 48 15.57 -8.06 19.06
N GLU A 49 16.19 -8.75 18.12
CA GLU A 49 17.59 -8.57 17.71
C GLU A 49 17.73 -8.45 16.21
N MET A 50 18.70 -7.65 15.76
CA MET A 50 19.06 -7.52 14.35
C MET A 50 20.10 -8.58 14.02
N MET A 51 19.81 -9.49 13.08
CA MET A 51 20.67 -10.63 12.78
C MET A 51 20.81 -10.92 11.28
N ALA A 52 21.96 -11.48 10.91
CA ALA A 52 22.20 -11.97 9.56
C ALA A 52 21.27 -13.16 9.24
N PRO A 53 20.99 -13.44 7.94
CA PRO A 53 20.29 -14.66 7.58
C PRO A 53 21.07 -15.91 7.98
N VAL A 54 20.39 -16.97 8.37
CA VAL A 54 21.02 -18.23 8.83
C VAL A 54 22.00 -18.76 7.79
N GLY A 55 21.64 -18.72 6.51
CA GLY A 55 22.49 -19.17 5.41
C GLY A 55 23.66 -18.22 5.08
N GLY A 56 23.73 -17.04 5.69
CA GLY A 56 24.78 -16.03 5.44
C GLY A 56 24.73 -15.38 4.05
N ASN A 57 23.76 -15.70 3.20
CA ASN A 57 23.66 -15.22 1.82
C ASN A 57 22.92 -13.89 1.74
N TYR A 58 23.34 -13.06 0.78
CA TYR A 58 22.76 -11.76 0.51
C TYR A 58 22.61 -11.56 -1.01
N PHE A 59 21.71 -10.69 -1.41
CA PHE A 59 21.56 -10.21 -2.78
C PHE A 59 21.47 -8.68 -2.81
N GLU A 60 21.62 -8.11 -4.01
CA GLU A 60 21.71 -6.67 -4.21
C GLU A 60 20.36 -5.97 -4.03
N ASN A 61 20.38 -4.81 -3.36
CA ASN A 61 19.29 -3.84 -3.33
C ASN A 61 19.64 -2.66 -4.24
N ILE A 62 18.86 -2.46 -5.28
CA ILE A 62 19.14 -1.50 -6.34
C ILE A 62 18.30 -0.24 -6.13
N ASN A 63 18.94 0.92 -6.14
CA ASN A 63 18.26 2.20 -6.24
C ASN A 63 17.74 2.38 -7.68
N PRO A 64 16.40 2.38 -7.90
CA PRO A 64 15.84 2.43 -9.25
C PRO A 64 16.08 3.76 -9.97
N ALA A 65 16.37 4.83 -9.23
CA ALA A 65 16.66 6.13 -9.82
C ALA A 65 18.09 6.22 -10.41
N THR A 66 19.02 5.41 -9.90
CA THR A 66 20.41 5.39 -10.40
C THR A 66 20.75 4.11 -11.17
N GLY A 67 20.00 3.03 -10.94
CA GLY A 67 20.31 1.69 -11.44
C GLY A 67 21.49 1.02 -10.72
N GLU A 68 21.93 1.56 -9.58
CA GLU A 68 23.10 1.10 -8.83
C GLU A 68 22.70 0.40 -7.54
N THR A 69 23.50 -0.61 -7.15
CA THR A 69 23.37 -1.30 -5.86
C THR A 69 23.79 -0.36 -4.74
N TYR A 70 22.95 -0.17 -3.72
CA TYR A 70 23.25 0.70 -2.58
C TYR A 70 23.20 -0.02 -1.22
N SER A 71 22.66 -1.23 -1.17
CA SER A 71 22.66 -2.09 0.02
C SER A 71 22.56 -3.56 -0.36
N LEU A 72 22.72 -4.45 0.63
CA LEU A 72 22.57 -5.89 0.49
C LEU A 72 21.41 -6.39 1.34
N ILE A 73 20.58 -7.26 0.78
CA ILE A 73 19.36 -7.81 1.40
C ILE A 73 19.61 -9.27 1.79
N PRO A 74 19.20 -9.73 3.00
CA PRO A 74 19.25 -11.14 3.37
C PRO A 74 18.51 -12.04 2.38
N ASP A 75 19.15 -13.11 1.91
CA ASP A 75 18.48 -14.18 1.16
C ASP A 75 17.98 -15.26 2.13
N SER A 76 17.03 -14.87 2.98
CA SER A 76 16.45 -15.73 4.01
C SER A 76 15.59 -16.84 3.42
N ASP A 77 15.52 -17.94 4.15
CA ASP A 77 14.77 -19.12 3.77
C ASP A 77 13.89 -19.68 4.92
N SER A 78 13.53 -20.96 4.83
CA SER A 78 12.72 -21.63 5.84
C SER A 78 13.40 -21.73 7.22
N ALA A 79 14.72 -21.72 7.31
CA ALA A 79 15.44 -21.74 8.60
C ALA A 79 15.25 -20.43 9.36
N ASP A 80 15.33 -19.28 8.67
CA ASP A 80 15.06 -17.98 9.25
C ASP A 80 13.59 -17.87 9.72
N VAL A 81 12.66 -18.40 8.90
CA VAL A 81 11.23 -18.42 9.23
C VAL A 81 10.97 -19.28 10.47
N GLU A 82 11.60 -20.45 10.60
CA GLU A 82 11.45 -21.30 11.78
C GLU A 82 11.94 -20.59 13.07
N LEU A 83 13.07 -19.90 13.00
CA LEU A 83 13.57 -19.08 14.13
C LEU A 83 12.56 -18.00 14.52
N ALA A 84 12.00 -17.29 13.55
CA ALA A 84 11.00 -16.25 13.80
C ALA A 84 9.70 -16.81 14.39
N VAL A 85 9.23 -17.94 13.89
CA VAL A 85 8.03 -18.62 14.41
C VAL A 85 8.28 -19.16 15.81
N ALA A 86 9.47 -19.69 16.11
CA ALA A 86 9.83 -20.14 17.46
C ALA A 86 9.84 -18.95 18.44
N ALA A 87 10.44 -17.83 18.05
CA ALA A 87 10.42 -16.59 18.83
C ALA A 87 8.99 -16.07 19.07
N ALA A 88 8.18 -16.02 18.03
CA ALA A 88 6.78 -15.59 18.11
C ALA A 88 5.95 -16.47 19.03
N ARG A 89 6.17 -17.78 18.99
CA ARG A 89 5.48 -18.75 19.85
C ARG A 89 5.82 -18.55 21.33
N ASN A 90 7.09 -18.31 21.62
CA ASN A 90 7.53 -18.09 22.99
C ASN A 90 7.00 -16.77 23.59
N ALA A 91 6.82 -15.74 22.76
CA ALA A 91 6.30 -14.44 23.16
C ALA A 91 4.77 -14.38 23.28
N PHE A 92 4.06 -15.31 22.64
CA PHE A 92 2.60 -15.20 22.43
C PHE A 92 1.80 -15.15 23.73
N GLU A 93 2.10 -16.00 24.70
CA GLU A 93 1.33 -16.07 25.93
C GLU A 93 1.39 -14.73 26.68
N GLU A 94 2.57 -14.20 26.90
CA GLU A 94 2.75 -12.93 27.60
C GLU A 94 2.11 -11.77 26.84
N TRP A 95 2.32 -11.69 25.51
CA TRP A 95 1.78 -10.61 24.69
C TRP A 95 0.26 -10.64 24.58
N SER A 96 -0.33 -11.82 24.40
CA SER A 96 -1.78 -11.98 24.24
C SER A 96 -2.53 -11.66 25.54
N GLN A 97 -1.93 -11.94 26.69
CA GLN A 97 -2.49 -11.68 28.02
C GLN A 97 -2.16 -10.28 28.56
N MET A 98 -1.24 -9.56 27.91
CA MET A 98 -0.90 -8.19 28.32
C MET A 98 -2.13 -7.28 28.27
N PRO A 99 -2.38 -6.44 29.30
CA PRO A 99 -3.47 -5.46 29.27
C PRO A 99 -3.46 -4.63 27.99
N LYS A 100 -4.65 -4.40 27.38
CA LYS A 100 -4.81 -3.69 26.11
C LYS A 100 -4.16 -2.31 26.15
N GLU A 101 -4.27 -1.62 27.29
CA GLU A 101 -3.69 -0.29 27.52
C GLU A 101 -2.15 -0.31 27.44
N LYS A 102 -1.50 -1.35 27.98
CA LYS A 102 -0.04 -1.50 27.89
C LYS A 102 0.40 -1.78 26.46
N ARG A 103 -0.29 -2.69 25.74
CA ARG A 103 -0.02 -2.93 24.31
C ARG A 103 -0.20 -1.66 23.49
N SER A 104 -1.32 -0.96 23.71
CA SER A 104 -1.61 0.33 23.05
C SER A 104 -0.48 1.34 23.28
N GLY A 105 0.00 1.49 24.50
CA GLY A 105 1.11 2.41 24.84
C GLY A 105 2.39 2.11 24.06
N ILE A 106 2.75 0.83 23.90
CA ILE A 106 3.93 0.43 23.11
C ILE A 106 3.74 0.78 21.63
N LEU A 107 2.57 0.49 21.06
CA LEU A 107 2.28 0.76 19.64
C LEU A 107 2.21 2.28 19.36
N ILE A 108 1.68 3.09 20.28
CA ILE A 108 1.71 4.55 20.20
C ILE A 108 3.16 5.05 20.19
N ARG A 109 4.02 4.51 21.07
CA ARG A 109 5.43 4.88 21.11
C ARG A 109 6.15 4.56 19.80
N ILE A 110 5.88 3.41 19.17
CA ILE A 110 6.39 3.09 17.82
C ILE A 110 5.93 4.16 16.81
N SER A 111 4.65 4.54 16.83
CA SER A 111 4.10 5.58 15.97
C SER A 111 4.83 6.93 16.15
N GLU A 112 5.06 7.33 17.40
CA GLU A 112 5.79 8.57 17.72
C GLU A 112 7.23 8.54 17.23
N MET A 113 7.94 7.44 17.45
CA MET A 113 9.33 7.29 16.99
C MET A 113 9.46 7.26 15.47
N ILE A 114 8.49 6.71 14.73
CA ILE A 114 8.46 6.83 13.26
C ILE A 114 8.29 8.31 12.88
N ARG A 115 7.40 9.05 13.56
CA ARG A 115 7.18 10.50 13.32
C ARG A 115 8.42 11.33 13.60
N GLU A 116 9.11 11.06 14.70
CA GLU A 116 10.36 11.75 15.07
C GLU A 116 11.48 11.54 14.03
N ASN A 117 11.46 10.41 13.34
CA ASN A 117 12.43 10.05 12.29
C ASN A 117 11.85 10.18 10.87
N LEU A 118 10.81 11.00 10.67
CA LEU A 118 10.06 11.11 9.41
C LEU A 118 10.97 11.35 8.20
N GLU A 119 11.93 12.27 8.29
CA GLU A 119 12.80 12.61 7.17
C GLU A 119 13.72 11.44 6.77
N ALA A 120 14.25 10.70 7.74
CA ALA A 120 15.08 9.54 7.47
C ALA A 120 14.29 8.40 6.82
N PHE A 121 13.08 8.13 7.30
CA PHE A 121 12.18 7.16 6.68
C PHE A 121 11.74 7.58 5.28
N ALA A 122 11.38 8.85 5.07
CA ALA A 122 10.96 9.36 3.76
C ALA A 122 12.09 9.27 2.73
N LEU A 123 13.32 9.60 3.13
CA LEU A 123 14.49 9.48 2.26
C LEU A 123 14.77 8.01 1.91
N ALA A 124 14.75 7.11 2.90
CA ALA A 124 14.94 5.68 2.67
C ALA A 124 13.87 5.09 1.75
N GLU A 125 12.60 5.48 1.94
CA GLU A 125 11.46 5.07 1.09
C GLU A 125 11.64 5.55 -0.36
N SER A 126 12.07 6.81 -0.56
CA SER A 126 12.31 7.39 -1.89
C SER A 126 13.47 6.70 -2.60
N ILE A 127 14.57 6.40 -1.92
CA ILE A 127 15.74 5.70 -2.48
C ILE A 127 15.39 4.26 -2.88
N ASP A 128 14.66 3.56 -2.04
CA ASP A 128 14.28 2.16 -2.24
C ASP A 128 13.28 2.00 -3.39
N ASN A 129 12.27 2.88 -3.43
CA ASN A 129 11.13 2.74 -4.35
C ASN A 129 11.28 3.57 -5.64
N GLY A 130 12.07 4.65 -5.62
CA GLY A 130 12.17 5.59 -6.74
C GLY A 130 11.10 6.69 -6.78
N LYS A 131 10.17 6.73 -5.84
CA LYS A 131 9.11 7.77 -5.75
C LYS A 131 9.66 9.14 -5.37
N PRO A 132 9.00 10.25 -5.76
CA PRO A 132 9.36 11.57 -5.28
C PRO A 132 9.41 11.65 -3.76
N LEU A 133 10.48 12.19 -3.21
CA LEU A 133 10.70 12.34 -1.75
C LEU A 133 9.54 13.08 -1.06
N ASP A 134 8.96 14.07 -1.72
CA ASP A 134 7.82 14.83 -1.19
C ASP A 134 6.59 13.93 -0.98
N LEU A 135 6.36 12.94 -1.86
CA LEU A 135 5.28 11.97 -1.71
C LEU A 135 5.51 11.06 -0.49
N ALA A 136 6.70 10.53 -0.33
CA ALA A 136 7.06 9.72 0.84
C ALA A 136 6.89 10.51 2.15
N ARG A 137 7.37 11.77 2.16
CA ARG A 137 7.31 12.68 3.32
C ARG A 137 5.88 13.07 3.70
N THR A 138 5.01 13.35 2.72
CA THR A 138 3.67 13.91 2.97
C THR A 138 2.56 12.86 3.02
N VAL A 139 2.78 11.67 2.48
CA VAL A 139 1.76 10.62 2.39
C VAL A 139 2.21 9.34 3.10
N ASP A 140 3.30 8.70 2.66
CA ASP A 140 3.58 7.32 3.04
C ASP A 140 3.98 7.20 4.53
N ILE A 141 4.96 7.98 4.95
CA ILE A 141 5.43 7.92 6.34
C ILE A 141 4.37 8.43 7.34
N PRO A 142 3.67 9.57 7.08
CA PRO A 142 2.54 9.97 7.93
C PRO A 142 1.43 8.93 8.01
N ARG A 143 1.20 8.15 6.95
CA ARG A 143 0.22 7.07 6.98
C ARG A 143 0.70 5.90 7.84
N ALA A 144 1.98 5.53 7.77
CA ALA A 144 2.55 4.50 8.64
C ALA A 144 2.43 4.87 10.13
N VAL A 145 2.70 6.14 10.47
CA VAL A 145 2.44 6.72 11.80
C VAL A 145 0.97 6.55 12.19
N SER A 146 0.06 6.95 11.30
CA SER A 146 -1.39 6.89 11.54
C SER A 146 -1.90 5.46 11.71
N ASN A 147 -1.33 4.49 11.00
CA ASN A 147 -1.72 3.08 11.11
C ASN A 147 -1.45 2.55 12.53
N PHE A 148 -0.26 2.73 13.06
CA PHE A 148 0.04 2.31 14.43
C PHE A 148 -0.81 3.02 15.46
N HIS A 149 -0.94 4.35 15.35
CA HIS A 149 -1.73 5.14 16.28
C HIS A 149 -3.22 4.74 16.27
N PHE A 150 -3.80 4.58 15.07
CA PHE A 150 -5.21 4.19 14.94
C PHE A 150 -5.48 2.83 15.55
N TYR A 151 -4.74 1.79 15.18
CA TYR A 151 -5.01 0.44 15.70
C TYR A 151 -4.68 0.29 17.18
N ALA A 152 -3.69 1.00 17.69
CA ALA A 152 -3.39 1.05 19.11
C ALA A 152 -4.59 1.57 19.92
N THR A 153 -5.25 2.61 19.44
CA THR A 153 -6.42 3.20 20.11
C THR A 153 -7.71 2.45 19.79
N ALA A 154 -7.94 2.03 18.55
CA ALA A 154 -9.15 1.30 18.14
C ALA A 154 -9.36 -0.01 18.91
N ALA A 155 -8.27 -0.73 19.21
CA ALA A 155 -8.34 -1.97 19.97
C ALA A 155 -8.89 -1.79 21.41
N LEU A 156 -8.75 -0.58 21.98
CA LEU A 156 -9.30 -0.25 23.30
C LEU A 156 -10.83 -0.10 23.28
N HIS A 157 -11.40 0.30 22.15
CA HIS A 157 -12.82 0.61 22.00
C HIS A 157 -13.62 -0.52 21.34
N ARG A 158 -12.99 -1.65 21.03
CA ARG A 158 -13.71 -2.79 20.44
C ARG A 158 -14.56 -3.48 21.50
N SER A 159 -15.88 -3.42 21.34
CA SER A 159 -16.87 -4.14 22.15
C SER A 159 -17.24 -5.48 21.51
N THR A 160 -17.77 -6.39 22.32
CA THR A 160 -18.37 -7.65 21.89
C THR A 160 -19.79 -7.77 22.40
N PRO A 161 -20.71 -8.42 21.65
CA PRO A 161 -22.11 -8.52 22.05
C PRO A 161 -22.31 -9.49 23.21
N ALA A 162 -23.37 -9.22 24.00
CA ALA A 162 -23.91 -10.14 24.98
C ALA A 162 -25.42 -10.23 24.81
N TYR A 163 -25.98 -11.44 24.94
CA TYR A 163 -27.39 -11.75 24.70
C TYR A 163 -27.99 -12.44 25.93
N ALA A 164 -28.91 -11.78 26.58
CA ALA A 164 -29.67 -12.39 27.68
C ALA A 164 -30.77 -13.31 27.11
N MET A 165 -30.87 -14.51 27.65
CA MET A 165 -31.96 -15.45 27.40
C MET A 165 -32.95 -15.42 28.58
N GLU A 166 -33.54 -14.26 28.82
CA GLU A 166 -34.44 -13.98 29.94
C GLU A 166 -33.85 -14.47 31.27
N SER A 167 -34.57 -15.38 31.98
CA SER A 167 -34.14 -15.96 33.26
C SER A 167 -33.35 -17.27 33.13
N THR A 168 -33.01 -17.68 31.89
CA THR A 168 -32.46 -19.01 31.63
C THR A 168 -30.91 -19.00 31.49
N ALA A 169 -30.37 -18.05 30.74
CA ALA A 169 -28.91 -18.02 30.43
C ALA A 169 -28.44 -16.65 29.93
N LEU A 170 -27.16 -16.44 30.01
CA LEU A 170 -26.45 -15.34 29.34
C LEU A 170 -25.47 -15.91 28.30
N ASN A 171 -25.60 -15.48 27.07
CA ASN A 171 -24.56 -15.71 26.04
C ASN A 171 -23.74 -14.44 25.85
N TYR A 172 -22.43 -14.60 25.75
CA TYR A 172 -21.56 -13.50 25.39
C TYR A 172 -20.43 -13.98 24.44
N THR A 173 -19.96 -13.07 23.63
CA THR A 173 -18.89 -13.36 22.68
C THR A 173 -17.54 -12.91 23.24
N LEU A 174 -16.57 -13.80 23.25
CA LEU A 174 -15.15 -13.48 23.43
C LEU A 174 -14.47 -13.39 22.08
N ARG A 175 -13.55 -12.42 21.94
CA ARG A 175 -12.60 -12.37 20.81
C ARG A 175 -11.21 -12.66 21.34
N THR A 176 -10.59 -13.72 20.81
CA THR A 176 -9.25 -14.16 21.21
C THR A 176 -8.27 -13.99 20.06
N PRO A 177 -7.02 -13.58 20.32
CA PRO A 177 -5.97 -13.58 19.29
C PRO A 177 -5.81 -14.97 18.67
N ILE A 178 -5.51 -15.01 17.37
CA ILE A 178 -5.37 -16.27 16.62
C ILE A 178 -4.01 -16.95 16.79
N GLY A 179 -3.02 -16.28 17.43
CA GLY A 179 -1.70 -16.82 17.66
C GLY A 179 -0.63 -16.09 16.85
N ILE A 180 -0.11 -16.71 15.79
CA ILE A 180 0.91 -16.13 14.92
C ILE A 180 0.28 -15.75 13.59
N ALA A 181 0.43 -14.48 13.20
CA ALA A 181 0.01 -13.96 11.91
C ALA A 181 1.22 -13.82 10.96
N GLY A 182 1.07 -14.27 9.71
CA GLY A 182 1.99 -14.00 8.62
C GLY A 182 1.55 -12.76 7.85
N CYS A 183 2.40 -11.73 7.78
CA CYS A 183 2.11 -10.48 7.09
C CYS A 183 3.11 -10.29 5.94
N ILE A 184 2.63 -10.18 4.70
CA ILE A 184 3.48 -10.03 3.52
C ILE A 184 3.02 -8.79 2.76
N SER A 185 3.92 -7.79 2.60
CA SER A 185 3.61 -6.51 1.98
C SER A 185 4.32 -6.32 0.63
N PRO A 186 3.74 -5.53 -0.27
CA PRO A 186 4.31 -5.21 -1.58
C PRO A 186 5.35 -4.09 -1.50
N TRP A 187 5.87 -3.72 -2.66
CA TRP A 187 6.94 -2.74 -2.83
C TRP A 187 6.46 -1.31 -3.12
N ASN A 188 5.20 -1.09 -3.47
CA ASN A 188 4.75 0.19 -4.01
C ASN A 188 4.54 1.30 -2.95
N LEU A 189 4.10 0.93 -1.76
CA LEU A 189 3.96 1.81 -0.59
C LEU A 189 4.58 1.08 0.62
N PRO A 190 5.93 0.97 0.68
CA PRO A 190 6.63 0.01 1.54
C PRO A 190 6.22 0.07 3.00
N LEU A 191 6.58 1.12 3.72
CA LEU A 191 6.28 1.22 5.16
C LEU A 191 4.78 1.38 5.42
N TYR A 192 4.06 2.10 4.56
CA TYR A 192 2.62 2.29 4.68
C TYR A 192 1.88 0.94 4.72
N LEU A 193 2.06 0.08 3.70
CA LEU A 193 1.34 -1.19 3.61
C LEU A 193 1.90 -2.25 4.56
N PHE A 194 3.17 -2.17 4.91
CA PHE A 194 3.74 -3.02 5.94
C PHE A 194 3.09 -2.77 7.30
N THR A 195 3.01 -1.50 7.72
CA THR A 195 2.37 -1.11 8.99
C THR A 195 0.86 -1.33 8.99
N TRP A 196 0.21 -1.22 7.82
CA TRP A 196 -1.22 -1.49 7.64
C TRP A 196 -1.61 -2.92 8.01
N LYS A 197 -0.69 -3.89 7.88
CA LYS A 197 -0.89 -5.30 8.22
C LYS A 197 -0.45 -5.63 9.63
N ILE A 198 0.75 -5.18 10.02
CA ILE A 198 1.30 -5.58 11.31
C ILE A 198 0.64 -4.86 12.49
N ALA A 199 0.22 -3.61 12.34
CA ALA A 199 -0.35 -2.85 13.45
C ALA A 199 -1.67 -3.45 13.99
N PRO A 200 -2.68 -3.80 13.17
CA PRO A 200 -3.89 -4.46 13.67
C PRO A 200 -3.61 -5.86 14.25
N ALA A 201 -2.69 -6.63 13.68
CA ALA A 201 -2.31 -7.93 14.21
C ALA A 201 -1.72 -7.83 15.62
N LEU A 202 -0.78 -6.91 15.82
CA LEU A 202 -0.16 -6.64 17.12
C LEU A 202 -1.17 -6.08 18.13
N ALA A 203 -1.99 -5.12 17.72
CA ALA A 203 -3.02 -4.51 18.57
C ALA A 203 -4.04 -5.54 19.07
N SER A 204 -4.36 -6.53 18.24
CA SER A 204 -5.26 -7.64 18.59
C SER A 204 -4.62 -8.68 19.54
N GLY A 205 -3.33 -8.56 19.87
CA GLY A 205 -2.61 -9.46 20.76
C GLY A 205 -1.93 -10.65 20.09
N ASN A 206 -1.79 -10.64 18.76
CA ASN A 206 -1.05 -11.66 18.03
C ASN A 206 0.44 -11.36 18.00
N CYS A 207 1.27 -12.38 17.86
CA CYS A 207 2.64 -12.24 17.40
C CYS A 207 2.69 -12.30 15.87
N VAL A 208 3.70 -11.65 15.27
CA VAL A 208 3.77 -11.48 13.82
C VAL A 208 5.09 -11.95 13.27
N VAL A 209 5.03 -12.71 12.18
CA VAL A 209 6.15 -12.97 11.27
C VAL A 209 5.86 -12.21 9.97
N ALA A 210 6.63 -11.17 9.70
CA ALA A 210 6.37 -10.26 8.58
C ALA A 210 7.48 -10.29 7.54
N LYS A 211 7.11 -10.21 6.25
CA LYS A 211 8.04 -10.08 5.14
C LYS A 211 7.69 -8.86 4.30
N PRO A 212 8.54 -7.81 4.30
CA PRO A 212 8.44 -6.74 3.30
C PRO A 212 8.82 -7.26 1.92
N SER A 213 8.52 -6.48 0.88
CA SER A 213 9.03 -6.82 -0.45
C SER A 213 10.56 -6.84 -0.48
N GLU A 214 11.12 -7.76 -1.25
CA GLU A 214 12.55 -7.82 -1.55
C GLU A 214 13.07 -6.66 -2.40
N VAL A 215 12.17 -5.88 -2.99
CA VAL A 215 12.52 -4.73 -3.84
C VAL A 215 12.65 -3.44 -3.02
N THR A 216 11.98 -3.36 -1.86
CA THR A 216 11.93 -2.15 -1.02
C THR A 216 11.98 -2.49 0.47
N PRO A 217 13.09 -3.04 0.97
CA PRO A 217 13.19 -3.57 2.33
C PRO A 217 13.63 -2.54 3.39
N MET A 218 14.22 -1.40 3.00
CA MET A 218 14.97 -0.52 3.89
C MET A 218 14.12 0.05 5.03
N THR A 219 12.90 0.50 4.75
CA THR A 219 12.05 1.09 5.80
C THR A 219 11.53 0.07 6.80
N ALA A 220 11.34 -1.19 6.39
CA ALA A 220 11.01 -2.29 7.31
C ALA A 220 12.21 -2.68 8.19
N PHE A 221 13.43 -2.65 7.65
CA PHE A 221 14.66 -2.81 8.44
C PHE A 221 14.78 -1.72 9.51
N MET A 222 14.61 -0.45 9.13
CA MET A 222 14.63 0.69 10.08
C MET A 222 13.52 0.57 11.14
N LEU A 223 12.36 0.01 10.80
CA LEU A 223 11.29 -0.23 11.76
C LEU A 223 11.70 -1.24 12.85
N GLY A 224 12.51 -2.25 12.51
CA GLY A 224 13.08 -3.18 13.52
C GLY A 224 13.86 -2.44 14.60
N GLU A 225 14.71 -1.48 14.22
CA GLU A 225 15.44 -0.64 15.18
C GLU A 225 14.52 0.23 16.05
N VAL A 226 13.44 0.76 15.44
CA VAL A 226 12.41 1.53 16.16
C VAL A 226 11.71 0.64 17.18
N CYS A 227 11.35 -0.59 16.83
CA CYS A 227 10.68 -1.53 17.73
C CYS A 227 11.55 -1.88 18.95
N ILE A 228 12.86 -2.07 18.77
CA ILE A 228 13.80 -2.26 19.90
C ILE A 228 13.76 -1.06 20.86
N LYS A 229 13.93 0.14 20.32
CA LYS A 229 13.95 1.40 21.09
C LYS A 229 12.62 1.72 21.76
N ALA A 230 11.50 1.34 21.14
CA ALA A 230 10.15 1.50 21.68
C ALA A 230 9.84 0.52 22.81
N GLY A 231 10.67 -0.50 23.03
CA GLY A 231 10.46 -1.50 24.05
C GLY A 231 9.39 -2.55 23.68
N LEU A 232 9.23 -2.85 22.39
CA LEU A 232 8.40 -3.97 21.95
C LEU A 232 9.01 -5.28 22.50
N PRO A 233 8.25 -6.14 23.21
CA PRO A 233 8.79 -7.37 23.75
C PRO A 233 9.40 -8.27 22.67
N LYS A 234 10.50 -8.98 23.03
CA LYS A 234 11.19 -9.89 22.12
C LYS A 234 10.24 -10.94 21.55
N GLY A 235 10.34 -11.24 20.25
CA GLY A 235 9.52 -12.24 19.58
C GLY A 235 8.12 -11.79 19.15
N VAL A 236 7.59 -10.67 19.66
CA VAL A 236 6.25 -10.17 19.32
C VAL A 236 6.13 -9.79 17.85
N LEU A 237 7.14 -9.12 17.30
CA LEU A 237 7.29 -8.87 15.86
C LEU A 237 8.61 -9.46 15.39
N ASN A 238 8.57 -10.16 14.27
CA ASN A 238 9.75 -10.69 13.58
C ASN A 238 9.67 -10.29 12.11
N ILE A 239 10.71 -9.63 11.59
CA ILE A 239 10.79 -9.15 10.22
C ILE A 239 11.87 -9.94 9.49
N ILE A 240 11.46 -10.65 8.44
CA ILE A 240 12.34 -11.48 7.61
C ILE A 240 12.42 -10.88 6.23
N HIS A 241 13.64 -10.62 5.78
CA HIS A 241 13.92 -10.19 4.42
C HIS A 241 14.24 -11.40 3.54
N GLY A 242 13.97 -11.30 2.25
CA GLY A 242 14.24 -12.40 1.31
C GLY A 242 13.20 -12.48 0.20
N PHE A 243 13.43 -13.39 -0.75
CA PHE A 243 12.55 -13.57 -1.89
C PHE A 243 11.17 -14.13 -1.52
N GLY A 244 10.15 -13.69 -2.28
CA GLY A 244 8.77 -14.16 -2.11
C GLY A 244 8.64 -15.69 -2.23
N HIS A 245 9.33 -16.29 -3.20
CA HIS A 245 9.30 -17.72 -3.44
C HIS A 245 10.08 -18.57 -2.41
N LYS A 246 10.96 -17.97 -1.61
CA LYS A 246 11.68 -18.61 -0.50
C LYS A 246 11.04 -18.27 0.85
N ALA A 247 11.45 -17.18 1.48
CA ALA A 247 10.95 -16.74 2.79
C ALA A 247 9.44 -16.50 2.80
N GLY A 248 8.87 -15.90 1.73
CA GLY A 248 7.43 -15.68 1.62
C GLY A 248 6.64 -16.97 1.62
N MET A 249 7.02 -17.94 0.81
CA MET A 249 6.34 -19.25 0.76
C MET A 249 6.57 -20.06 2.03
N ALA A 250 7.73 -19.95 2.68
CA ALA A 250 7.96 -20.57 3.98
C ALA A 250 6.99 -20.05 5.05
N ILE A 251 6.70 -18.73 5.06
CA ILE A 251 5.68 -18.14 5.95
C ILE A 251 4.28 -18.70 5.61
N VAL A 252 3.90 -18.72 4.32
CA VAL A 252 2.58 -19.17 3.89
C VAL A 252 2.32 -20.63 4.24
N SER A 253 3.32 -21.49 4.03
CA SER A 253 3.21 -22.93 4.26
C SER A 253 3.46 -23.38 5.70
N HIS A 254 3.89 -22.46 6.59
CA HIS A 254 4.25 -22.84 7.96
C HIS A 254 3.03 -23.23 8.79
N PRO A 255 2.96 -24.47 9.36
CA PRO A 255 1.73 -24.98 10.00
C PRO A 255 1.29 -24.21 11.26
N LYS A 256 2.20 -23.50 11.94
CA LYS A 256 1.89 -22.73 13.16
C LYS A 256 1.50 -21.27 12.89
N ILE A 257 1.51 -20.82 11.64
CA ILE A 257 0.98 -19.51 11.25
C ILE A 257 -0.50 -19.68 10.91
N ALA A 258 -1.39 -19.06 11.69
CA ALA A 258 -2.82 -19.28 11.61
C ALA A 258 -3.52 -18.40 10.55
N ALA A 259 -2.97 -17.23 10.24
CA ALA A 259 -3.52 -16.31 9.25
C ALA A 259 -2.44 -15.73 8.36
N ILE A 260 -2.81 -15.42 7.12
CA ILE A 260 -1.96 -14.71 6.15
C ILE A 260 -2.68 -13.43 5.73
N SER A 261 -2.04 -12.29 5.95
CA SER A 261 -2.43 -11.00 5.35
C SER A 261 -1.41 -10.65 4.27
N PHE A 262 -1.87 -10.60 3.03
CA PHE A 262 -1.03 -10.37 1.84
C PHE A 262 -1.56 -9.21 1.01
N THR A 263 -0.65 -8.36 0.51
CA THR A 263 -0.94 -7.43 -0.58
C THR A 263 0.09 -7.63 -1.69
N GLY A 264 -0.39 -7.76 -2.94
CA GLY A 264 0.48 -7.96 -4.10
C GLY A 264 -0.26 -8.37 -5.37
N GLY A 265 0.45 -9.00 -6.29
CA GLY A 265 -0.12 -9.43 -7.58
C GLY A 265 -1.10 -10.59 -7.45
N THR A 266 -2.12 -10.60 -8.31
CA THR A 266 -3.21 -11.60 -8.32
C THR A 266 -2.71 -13.05 -8.44
N LYS A 267 -1.72 -13.30 -9.29
CA LYS A 267 -1.12 -14.64 -9.42
C LYS A 267 -0.48 -15.14 -8.12
N THR A 268 0.18 -14.25 -7.39
CA THR A 268 0.77 -14.59 -6.08
C THR A 268 -0.33 -14.84 -5.05
N GLY A 269 -1.39 -14.02 -5.05
CA GLY A 269 -2.56 -14.23 -4.19
C GLY A 269 -3.23 -15.58 -4.42
N GLU A 270 -3.38 -16.00 -5.68
CA GLU A 270 -3.88 -17.32 -6.04
C GLU A 270 -3.00 -18.44 -5.49
N LEU A 271 -1.67 -18.34 -5.65
CA LEU A 271 -0.72 -19.31 -5.10
C LEU A 271 -0.82 -19.40 -3.58
N ILE A 272 -0.90 -18.26 -2.89
CA ILE A 272 -1.07 -18.20 -1.44
C ILE A 272 -2.38 -18.89 -1.02
N ALA A 273 -3.50 -18.58 -1.69
CA ALA A 273 -4.79 -19.19 -1.39
C ALA A 273 -4.75 -20.71 -1.54
N ARG A 274 -4.18 -21.24 -2.64
CA ARG A 274 -4.01 -22.69 -2.85
C ARG A 274 -3.17 -23.35 -1.76
N THR A 275 -2.08 -22.70 -1.35
CA THR A 275 -1.17 -23.25 -0.34
C THR A 275 -1.79 -23.23 1.06
N ALA A 276 -2.51 -22.15 1.40
CA ALA A 276 -3.08 -21.95 2.72
C ALA A 276 -4.38 -22.75 2.97
N ALA A 277 -5.18 -22.98 1.92
CA ALA A 277 -6.50 -23.60 2.03
C ALA A 277 -6.52 -24.97 2.71
N PRO A 278 -5.61 -25.94 2.41
CA PRO A 278 -5.57 -27.24 3.09
C PRO A 278 -5.27 -27.14 4.59
N MET A 279 -4.69 -26.02 5.04
CA MET A 279 -4.33 -25.76 6.44
C MET A 279 -5.40 -24.92 7.16
N PHE A 280 -6.51 -24.60 6.52
CA PHE A 280 -7.60 -23.77 7.06
C PHE A 280 -7.15 -22.41 7.61
N LYS A 281 -6.08 -21.84 7.05
CA LYS A 281 -5.61 -20.51 7.46
C LYS A 281 -6.60 -19.43 7.06
N LYS A 282 -6.75 -18.44 7.93
CA LYS A 282 -7.49 -17.21 7.57
C LYS A 282 -6.69 -16.44 6.52
N LEU A 283 -7.39 -15.91 5.51
CA LEU A 283 -6.78 -15.15 4.42
C LEU A 283 -7.40 -13.76 4.33
N SER A 284 -6.55 -12.73 4.30
CA SER A 284 -6.85 -11.39 3.83
C SER A 284 -5.92 -11.08 2.67
N LEU A 285 -6.49 -10.99 1.47
CA LEU A 285 -5.75 -10.81 0.23
C LEU A 285 -6.18 -9.50 -0.41
N GLU A 286 -5.24 -8.57 -0.55
CA GLU A 286 -5.40 -7.32 -1.29
C GLU A 286 -4.59 -7.44 -2.58
N LEU A 287 -5.28 -7.46 -3.73
CA LEU A 287 -4.69 -7.82 -5.01
C LEU A 287 -4.79 -6.67 -6.01
N GLY A 288 -4.53 -6.96 -7.28
CA GLY A 288 -4.51 -5.98 -8.36
C GLY A 288 -5.84 -5.28 -8.62
N GLY A 289 -5.80 -4.23 -9.40
CA GLY A 289 -6.95 -3.45 -9.83
C GLY A 289 -6.80 -2.93 -11.25
N LYS A 290 -7.94 -2.66 -11.91
CA LYS A 290 -8.02 -1.96 -13.20
C LYS A 290 -9.16 -0.93 -13.13
N ASN A 291 -8.94 0.08 -12.28
CA ASN A 291 -9.99 0.92 -11.76
C ASN A 291 -10.55 1.89 -12.81
N PRO A 292 -11.88 2.00 -12.93
CA PRO A 292 -12.53 3.00 -13.76
C PRO A 292 -12.52 4.37 -13.06
N ASN A 293 -12.30 5.43 -13.85
CA ASN A 293 -12.51 6.82 -13.49
C ASN A 293 -13.57 7.39 -14.47
N ILE A 294 -14.79 7.55 -13.98
CA ILE A 294 -15.99 7.87 -14.79
C ILE A 294 -16.31 9.36 -14.62
N ILE A 295 -16.42 10.10 -15.72
CA ILE A 295 -16.58 11.55 -15.73
C ILE A 295 -17.80 11.91 -16.55
N PHE A 296 -18.87 12.35 -15.88
CA PHE A 296 -20.08 12.85 -16.50
C PHE A 296 -19.97 14.34 -16.86
N ALA A 297 -20.75 14.78 -17.84
CA ALA A 297 -20.71 16.14 -18.35
C ALA A 297 -21.09 17.23 -17.32
N ASP A 298 -21.87 16.85 -16.31
CA ASP A 298 -22.28 17.71 -15.20
C ASP A 298 -21.28 17.81 -14.05
N CYS A 299 -20.07 17.27 -14.21
CA CYS A 299 -19.04 17.30 -13.15
C CYS A 299 -18.47 18.71 -12.92
N ASP A 300 -17.81 18.89 -11.77
CA ASP A 300 -16.85 19.97 -11.57
C ASP A 300 -15.62 19.68 -12.46
N PHE A 301 -15.60 20.29 -13.65
CA PHE A 301 -14.67 19.97 -14.73
C PHE A 301 -13.21 20.12 -14.30
N ASP A 302 -12.84 21.26 -13.73
CA ASP A 302 -11.43 21.54 -13.38
C ASP A 302 -10.93 20.61 -12.28
N LYS A 303 -11.77 20.37 -11.29
CA LYS A 303 -11.47 19.42 -10.22
C LYS A 303 -11.39 17.99 -10.73
N ALA A 304 -12.25 17.58 -11.63
CA ALA A 304 -12.22 16.26 -12.26
C ALA A 304 -10.92 16.05 -13.05
N VAL A 305 -10.49 17.03 -13.88
CA VAL A 305 -9.22 16.97 -14.62
C VAL A 305 -8.03 16.86 -13.67
N GLN A 306 -7.90 17.78 -12.69
CA GLN A 306 -6.76 17.80 -11.78
C GLN A 306 -6.66 16.53 -10.93
N THR A 307 -7.80 16.04 -10.44
CA THR A 307 -7.81 14.82 -9.62
C THR A 307 -7.58 13.58 -10.47
N SER A 308 -8.04 13.55 -11.72
CA SER A 308 -7.75 12.44 -12.65
C SER A 308 -6.26 12.32 -12.93
N ILE A 309 -5.53 13.43 -13.11
CA ILE A 309 -4.07 13.41 -13.25
C ILE A 309 -3.42 12.82 -12.00
N LYS A 310 -3.84 13.30 -10.83
CA LYS A 310 -3.33 12.78 -9.55
C LYS A 310 -3.65 11.29 -9.39
N SER A 311 -4.87 10.85 -9.69
CA SER A 311 -5.27 9.45 -9.55
C SER A 311 -4.56 8.52 -10.54
N SER A 312 -4.20 9.01 -11.71
CA SER A 312 -3.54 8.20 -12.74
C SER A 312 -2.04 8.06 -12.52
N PHE A 313 -1.37 9.11 -12.00
CA PHE A 313 0.08 9.21 -12.06
C PHE A 313 0.79 9.38 -10.71
N SER A 314 0.06 9.51 -9.58
CA SER A 314 0.71 9.50 -8.26
C SER A 314 1.52 8.21 -8.07
N ASN A 315 2.69 8.34 -7.44
CA ASN A 315 3.61 7.23 -7.24
C ASN A 315 3.94 6.49 -8.55
N GLN A 316 4.20 7.24 -9.64
CA GLN A 316 4.49 6.71 -10.99
C GLN A 316 3.37 5.80 -11.55
N GLY A 317 2.12 5.96 -11.09
CA GLY A 317 1.03 5.04 -11.43
C GLY A 317 1.12 3.67 -10.74
N GLU A 318 2.03 3.51 -9.79
CA GLU A 318 2.30 2.28 -9.05
C GLU A 318 1.45 2.18 -7.76
N ILE A 319 0.15 2.51 -7.87
CA ILE A 319 -0.82 2.34 -6.78
C ILE A 319 -1.99 1.49 -7.29
N CYS A 320 -2.36 0.47 -6.51
CA CYS A 320 -3.49 -0.41 -6.84
C CYS A 320 -4.82 0.35 -7.01
N LEU A 321 -4.92 1.58 -6.47
CA LEU A 321 -6.10 2.45 -6.53
C LEU A 321 -6.06 3.46 -7.69
N CYS A 322 -5.03 3.44 -8.55
CA CYS A 322 -4.95 4.36 -9.69
C CYS A 322 -6.13 4.20 -10.63
N GLY A 323 -6.71 5.34 -11.07
CA GLY A 323 -7.73 5.37 -12.11
C GLY A 323 -7.11 5.19 -13.49
N SER A 324 -6.80 3.95 -13.84
CA SER A 324 -6.04 3.61 -15.06
C SER A 324 -6.88 3.55 -16.33
N ARG A 325 -8.23 3.54 -16.22
CA ARG A 325 -9.20 3.62 -17.33
C ARG A 325 -10.09 4.83 -17.12
N ILE A 326 -9.94 5.85 -17.97
CA ILE A 326 -10.73 7.10 -17.91
C ILE A 326 -11.85 7.02 -18.91
N PHE A 327 -13.10 7.08 -18.43
CA PHE A 327 -14.32 7.13 -19.24
C PHE A 327 -14.93 8.51 -19.12
N VAL A 328 -15.12 9.22 -20.24
CA VAL A 328 -15.63 10.59 -20.27
C VAL A 328 -16.89 10.67 -21.10
N GLU A 329 -17.97 11.26 -20.57
CA GLU A 329 -19.21 11.45 -21.31
C GLU A 329 -18.98 12.30 -22.56
N ARG A 330 -19.50 11.85 -23.70
CA ARG A 330 -19.19 12.37 -25.04
C ARG A 330 -19.29 13.91 -25.17
N PRO A 331 -20.27 14.60 -24.60
CA PRO A 331 -20.38 16.06 -24.75
C PRO A 331 -19.15 16.84 -24.28
N ILE A 332 -18.38 16.30 -23.33
CA ILE A 332 -17.19 16.95 -22.78
C ILE A 332 -15.88 16.22 -23.12
N TYR A 333 -15.94 15.11 -23.87
CA TYR A 333 -14.79 14.24 -24.13
C TYR A 333 -13.60 14.98 -24.74
N GLU A 334 -13.81 15.70 -25.84
CA GLU A 334 -12.70 16.41 -26.52
C GLU A 334 -12.11 17.52 -25.66
N LYS A 335 -12.95 18.27 -24.92
CA LYS A 335 -12.52 19.30 -24.01
C LYS A 335 -11.68 18.71 -22.85
N PHE A 336 -12.17 17.61 -22.27
CA PHE A 336 -11.47 16.92 -21.16
C PHE A 336 -10.14 16.34 -21.64
N LYS A 337 -10.15 15.60 -22.75
CA LYS A 337 -8.96 14.99 -23.36
C LYS A 337 -7.88 16.03 -23.61
N LYS A 338 -8.22 17.16 -24.23
CA LYS A 338 -7.29 18.25 -24.50
C LYS A 338 -6.65 18.79 -23.21
N ALA A 339 -7.46 19.12 -22.21
CA ALA A 339 -6.98 19.67 -20.93
C ALA A 339 -6.11 18.64 -20.18
N PHE A 340 -6.55 17.37 -20.14
CA PHE A 340 -5.84 16.29 -19.46
C PHE A 340 -4.46 16.03 -20.10
N VAL A 341 -4.41 15.87 -21.43
CA VAL A 341 -3.15 15.59 -22.17
C VAL A 341 -2.16 16.75 -22.05
N GLU A 342 -2.64 18.01 -22.13
CA GLU A 342 -1.79 19.19 -21.97
C GLU A 342 -1.13 19.24 -20.58
N LEU A 343 -1.87 18.95 -19.54
CA LEU A 343 -1.33 18.95 -18.17
C LEU A 343 -0.41 17.76 -17.89
N VAL A 344 -0.74 16.58 -18.41
CA VAL A 344 0.11 15.39 -18.31
C VAL A 344 1.46 15.62 -19.00
N GLY A 345 1.46 16.23 -20.19
CA GLY A 345 2.69 16.56 -20.93
C GLY A 345 3.62 17.56 -20.22
N LYS A 346 3.12 18.28 -19.21
CA LYS A 346 3.90 19.21 -18.38
C LYS A 346 4.48 18.56 -17.11
N MET A 347 4.17 17.29 -16.82
CA MET A 347 4.66 16.62 -15.62
C MET A 347 6.17 16.34 -15.75
N LYS A 348 6.95 16.84 -14.81
CA LYS A 348 8.40 16.61 -14.78
C LYS A 348 8.71 15.19 -14.32
N VAL A 349 9.40 14.43 -15.17
CA VAL A 349 10.00 13.13 -14.85
C VAL A 349 11.48 13.35 -14.53
N GLY A 350 11.99 12.76 -13.44
CA GLY A 350 13.40 12.95 -13.10
C GLY A 350 13.79 12.47 -11.71
N ASP A 351 14.88 13.03 -11.19
CA ASP A 351 15.42 12.70 -9.88
C ASP A 351 14.35 12.76 -8.79
N PRO A 352 14.09 11.66 -8.07
CA PRO A 352 13.13 11.63 -6.97
C PRO A 352 13.43 12.62 -5.83
N LEU A 353 14.69 13.00 -5.67
CA LEU A 353 15.12 13.94 -4.63
C LEU A 353 14.96 15.42 -5.02
N ASP A 354 14.70 15.70 -6.30
CA ASP A 354 14.39 17.06 -6.76
C ASP A 354 12.92 17.41 -6.42
N ALA A 355 12.72 18.47 -5.65
CA ALA A 355 11.39 18.91 -5.20
C ALA A 355 10.41 19.28 -6.34
N SER A 356 10.91 19.53 -7.56
CA SER A 356 10.08 19.81 -8.74
C SER A 356 9.62 18.55 -9.48
N THR A 357 10.22 17.40 -9.20
CA THR A 357 9.87 16.11 -9.81
C THR A 357 8.47 15.68 -9.41
N LYS A 358 7.67 15.24 -10.40
CA LYS A 358 6.31 14.72 -10.19
C LYS A 358 6.22 13.22 -10.43
N ILE A 359 7.07 12.70 -11.30
CA ILE A 359 7.20 11.29 -11.64
C ILE A 359 8.65 10.87 -11.37
N GLY A 360 8.84 9.94 -10.47
CA GLY A 360 10.12 9.37 -10.13
C GLY A 360 10.48 8.18 -11.04
N ALA A 361 11.40 7.33 -10.54
CA ALA A 361 11.80 6.11 -11.24
C ALA A 361 10.78 4.98 -11.01
N ILE A 362 10.62 4.11 -11.99
CA ILE A 362 9.90 2.83 -11.86
C ILE A 362 10.72 1.91 -10.97
N VAL A 363 10.06 1.25 -10.05
CA VAL A 363 10.67 0.54 -8.92
C VAL A 363 11.78 -0.46 -9.28
N SER A 364 11.77 -1.07 -10.47
CA SER A 364 12.76 -2.06 -10.87
C SER A 364 12.83 -2.23 -12.38
N LYS A 365 13.97 -2.74 -12.88
CA LYS A 365 14.14 -3.03 -14.30
C LYS A 365 13.11 -3.99 -14.87
N PRO A 366 12.78 -5.14 -14.23
CA PRO A 366 11.75 -6.03 -14.75
C PRO A 366 10.37 -5.36 -14.86
N HIS A 367 10.04 -4.49 -13.90
CA HIS A 367 8.77 -3.77 -13.92
C HIS A 367 8.75 -2.66 -14.99
N PHE A 368 9.86 -1.97 -15.17
CA PHE A 368 10.08 -1.01 -16.25
C PHE A 368 9.87 -1.67 -17.64
N GLU A 369 10.48 -2.83 -17.88
CA GLU A 369 10.33 -3.58 -19.13
C GLU A 369 8.88 -4.07 -19.33
N LYS A 370 8.21 -4.51 -18.25
CA LYS A 370 6.78 -4.85 -18.29
C LYS A 370 5.94 -3.67 -18.77
N ILE A 371 6.13 -2.47 -18.21
CA ILE A 371 5.35 -1.29 -18.59
C ILE A 371 5.56 -0.95 -20.07
N LEU A 372 6.81 -0.97 -20.54
CA LEU A 372 7.13 -0.73 -21.96
C LEU A 372 6.46 -1.76 -22.88
N SER A 373 6.41 -3.03 -22.47
CA SER A 373 5.72 -4.07 -23.23
C SER A 373 4.21 -3.81 -23.38
N TYR A 374 3.55 -3.23 -22.36
CA TYR A 374 2.15 -2.84 -22.45
C TYR A 374 1.91 -1.58 -23.28
N ILE A 375 2.83 -0.62 -23.29
CA ILE A 375 2.77 0.52 -24.20
C ILE A 375 2.83 0.05 -25.66
N LYS A 376 3.73 -0.90 -25.95
CA LYS A 376 3.83 -1.53 -27.28
C LYS A 376 2.56 -2.32 -27.61
N LEU A 377 2.05 -3.15 -26.69
CA LEU A 377 0.80 -3.89 -26.86
C LEU A 377 -0.36 -2.98 -27.18
N ALA A 378 -0.49 -1.85 -26.49
CA ALA A 378 -1.57 -0.89 -26.76
C ALA A 378 -1.53 -0.35 -28.20
N GLN A 379 -0.34 -0.11 -28.76
CA GLN A 379 -0.19 0.29 -30.17
C GLN A 379 -0.56 -0.85 -31.13
N GLU A 380 -0.18 -2.07 -30.82
CA GLU A 380 -0.54 -3.29 -31.58
C GLU A 380 -2.07 -3.53 -31.56
N GLU A 381 -2.76 -3.15 -30.49
CA GLU A 381 -4.23 -3.19 -30.35
C GLU A 381 -4.94 -1.99 -31.02
N GLY A 382 -4.20 -1.12 -31.73
CA GLY A 382 -4.73 0.03 -32.44
C GLY A 382 -4.83 1.31 -31.63
N GLY A 383 -4.29 1.32 -30.42
CA GLY A 383 -4.26 2.49 -29.55
C GLY A 383 -3.32 3.59 -30.07
N LYS A 384 -3.77 4.83 -29.94
CA LYS A 384 -3.00 6.02 -30.29
C LYS A 384 -2.46 6.69 -29.04
N ILE A 385 -1.14 6.81 -28.95
CA ILE A 385 -0.50 7.55 -27.87
C ILE A 385 -0.70 9.06 -28.10
N LEU A 386 -1.32 9.72 -27.14
CA LEU A 386 -1.60 11.16 -27.16
C LEU A 386 -0.46 11.98 -26.55
N THR A 387 0.22 11.43 -25.54
CA THR A 387 1.41 12.00 -24.91
C THR A 387 2.19 10.88 -24.21
N GLY A 388 3.50 11.06 -24.03
CA GLY A 388 4.37 10.08 -23.38
C GLY A 388 4.76 8.92 -24.31
N GLY A 389 4.81 7.72 -23.75
CA GLY A 389 5.13 6.47 -24.44
C GLY A 389 6.63 6.18 -24.60
N LYS A 390 7.50 6.99 -24.00
CA LYS A 390 8.94 6.90 -24.14
C LYS A 390 9.66 6.75 -22.80
N THR A 391 10.86 6.23 -22.86
CA THR A 391 11.79 6.27 -21.74
C THR A 391 12.41 7.66 -21.61
N VAL A 392 12.77 8.05 -20.38
CA VAL A 392 13.43 9.31 -20.08
C VAL A 392 14.83 9.01 -19.55
N ASN A 393 15.81 9.78 -19.99
CA ASN A 393 17.14 9.80 -19.38
C ASN A 393 17.35 11.16 -18.71
N PRO A 394 17.24 11.24 -17.37
CA PRO A 394 17.44 12.51 -16.68
C PRO A 394 18.89 13.01 -16.67
N GLY A 395 19.84 12.15 -17.03
CA GLY A 395 21.28 12.46 -17.02
C GLY A 395 21.90 12.40 -15.62
N GLY A 396 23.17 12.80 -15.52
CA GLY A 396 23.89 12.82 -14.25
C GLY A 396 23.96 11.46 -13.58
N VAL A 397 23.69 11.42 -12.27
CA VAL A 397 23.66 10.18 -11.47
C VAL A 397 22.49 9.27 -11.86
N ASN A 398 21.45 9.83 -12.48
CA ASN A 398 20.21 9.11 -12.82
C ASN A 398 20.23 8.54 -14.26
N LYS A 399 21.36 8.61 -14.98
CA LYS A 399 21.48 8.17 -16.38
C LYS A 399 21.13 6.69 -16.62
N ASN A 400 21.28 5.84 -15.61
CA ASN A 400 21.00 4.40 -15.69
C ASN A 400 19.71 4.02 -14.98
N GLY A 401 18.93 4.99 -14.47
CA GLY A 401 17.66 4.76 -13.77
C GLY A 401 16.52 4.39 -14.72
N PHE A 402 15.42 3.94 -14.14
CA PHE A 402 14.26 3.37 -14.85
C PHE A 402 13.13 4.40 -14.96
N PHE A 403 13.16 5.29 -15.93
CA PHE A 403 12.20 6.39 -16.06
C PHE A 403 11.34 6.25 -17.32
N ILE A 404 10.02 6.43 -17.18
CA ILE A 404 9.04 6.41 -18.27
C ILE A 404 8.19 7.68 -18.20
N GLU A 405 7.92 8.29 -19.35
CA GLU A 405 6.98 9.40 -19.46
C GLU A 405 5.56 8.97 -19.06
N PRO A 406 4.78 9.81 -18.36
CA PRO A 406 3.36 9.57 -18.16
C PRO A 406 2.66 9.49 -19.51
N THR A 407 1.95 8.38 -19.73
CA THR A 407 1.44 7.98 -21.05
C THR A 407 -0.07 7.94 -21.07
N VAL A 408 -0.67 8.62 -22.06
CA VAL A 408 -2.12 8.65 -22.30
C VAL A 408 -2.42 8.04 -23.66
N ILE A 409 -3.34 7.08 -23.70
CA ILE A 409 -3.67 6.30 -24.90
C ILE A 409 -5.17 6.40 -25.18
N GLU A 410 -5.57 6.70 -26.43
CA GLU A 410 -6.95 6.67 -26.91
C GLU A 410 -7.17 5.60 -27.99
N GLY A 411 -8.44 5.34 -28.35
CA GLY A 411 -8.80 4.50 -29.49
C GLY A 411 -8.83 3.00 -29.22
N LEU A 412 -8.62 2.59 -27.98
CA LEU A 412 -8.68 1.17 -27.57
C LEU A 412 -10.11 0.72 -27.29
N SER A 413 -10.44 -0.54 -27.60
CA SER A 413 -11.68 -1.17 -27.13
C SER A 413 -11.66 -1.33 -25.60
N TYR A 414 -12.85 -1.24 -24.96
CA TYR A 414 -12.98 -1.39 -23.51
C TYR A 414 -12.54 -2.79 -23.01
N ASP A 415 -12.59 -3.81 -23.87
CA ASP A 415 -12.31 -5.22 -23.60
C ASP A 415 -10.97 -5.73 -24.17
N CYS A 416 -10.12 -4.85 -24.73
CA CYS A 416 -8.77 -5.22 -25.14
C CYS A 416 -7.87 -5.52 -23.94
N ARG A 417 -6.77 -6.24 -24.13
CA ARG A 417 -5.86 -6.64 -23.05
C ARG A 417 -5.30 -5.44 -22.29
N THR A 418 -4.95 -4.36 -22.99
CA THR A 418 -4.47 -3.12 -22.36
C THR A 418 -5.50 -2.55 -21.36
N ASN A 419 -6.80 -2.70 -21.61
CA ASN A 419 -7.88 -2.23 -20.74
C ASN A 419 -8.34 -3.27 -19.71
N MET A 420 -8.01 -4.54 -19.90
CA MET A 420 -8.42 -5.64 -19.00
C MET A 420 -7.32 -6.04 -18.01
N GLU A 421 -6.05 -5.89 -18.37
CA GLU A 421 -4.90 -6.32 -17.56
C GLU A 421 -4.27 -5.16 -16.79
N GLU A 422 -3.74 -5.45 -15.61
CA GLU A 422 -3.08 -4.45 -14.75
C GLU A 422 -1.65 -4.16 -15.22
N ILE A 423 -1.41 -2.94 -15.70
CA ILE A 423 -0.09 -2.46 -16.12
C ILE A 423 0.76 -2.09 -14.90
N PHE A 424 0.17 -1.36 -13.94
CA PHE A 424 0.78 -0.89 -12.69
C PHE A 424 1.93 0.09 -12.92
N GLY A 425 1.70 1.12 -13.72
CA GLY A 425 2.69 2.13 -14.10
C GLY A 425 2.03 3.40 -14.65
N PRO A 426 2.80 4.38 -15.12
CA PRO A 426 2.29 5.67 -15.55
C PRO A 426 1.61 5.61 -16.93
N VAL A 427 0.65 4.70 -17.09
CA VAL A 427 -0.07 4.47 -18.35
C VAL A 427 -1.56 4.45 -18.07
N VAL A 428 -2.31 5.31 -18.77
CA VAL A 428 -3.77 5.37 -18.70
C VAL A 428 -4.40 5.35 -20.08
N THR A 429 -5.61 4.82 -20.14
CA THR A 429 -6.45 4.85 -21.35
C THR A 429 -7.59 5.84 -21.16
N ILE A 430 -7.99 6.51 -22.23
CA ILE A 430 -9.13 7.44 -22.23
C ILE A 430 -10.08 7.07 -23.37
N MET A 431 -11.37 7.00 -23.05
CA MET A 431 -12.42 6.69 -24.05
C MET A 431 -13.73 7.39 -23.73
N PRO A 432 -14.53 7.75 -24.77
CA PRO A 432 -15.85 8.32 -24.58
C PRO A 432 -16.88 7.26 -24.21
N PHE A 433 -17.99 7.71 -23.62
CA PHE A 433 -19.22 6.95 -23.46
C PHE A 433 -20.45 7.84 -23.69
N ASP A 434 -21.60 7.22 -24.05
CA ASP A 434 -22.82 7.94 -24.36
C ASP A 434 -23.92 7.80 -23.31
N THR A 435 -23.97 6.66 -22.60
CA THR A 435 -25.03 6.38 -21.61
C THR A 435 -24.46 5.81 -20.30
N GLU A 436 -25.27 5.93 -19.23
CA GLU A 436 -24.93 5.33 -17.92
C GLU A 436 -24.77 3.80 -18.01
N ASP A 437 -25.64 3.11 -18.76
CA ASP A 437 -25.59 1.66 -18.91
C ASP A 437 -24.34 1.21 -19.68
N GLU A 438 -23.94 1.98 -20.70
CA GLU A 438 -22.70 1.73 -21.44
C GLU A 438 -21.48 1.85 -20.55
N VAL A 439 -21.32 2.96 -19.82
CA VAL A 439 -20.15 3.14 -18.97
C VAL A 439 -20.13 2.18 -17.79
N LEU A 440 -21.29 1.78 -17.28
CA LEU A 440 -21.40 0.76 -16.25
C LEU A 440 -20.91 -0.61 -16.77
N LYS A 441 -21.29 -0.98 -18.01
CA LYS A 441 -20.76 -2.16 -18.69
C LYS A 441 -19.24 -2.12 -18.79
N TYR A 442 -18.67 -0.98 -19.23
CA TYR A 442 -17.22 -0.82 -19.36
C TYR A 442 -16.50 -0.87 -18.01
N ALA A 443 -17.07 -0.22 -17.00
CA ALA A 443 -16.51 -0.19 -15.65
C ALA A 443 -16.39 -1.60 -15.06
N ASN A 444 -17.44 -2.41 -15.19
CA ASN A 444 -17.55 -3.74 -14.60
C ASN A 444 -16.96 -4.88 -15.45
N ALA A 445 -16.49 -4.60 -16.67
CA ALA A 445 -16.05 -5.64 -17.63
C ALA A 445 -14.81 -6.42 -17.17
N THR A 446 -13.97 -5.85 -16.29
CA THR A 446 -12.73 -6.51 -15.88
C THR A 446 -12.95 -7.56 -14.81
N GLN A 447 -12.00 -8.49 -14.68
CA GLN A 447 -11.97 -9.43 -13.56
C GLN A 447 -11.68 -8.78 -12.20
N TYR A 448 -11.32 -7.50 -12.19
CA TYR A 448 -10.98 -6.71 -11.00
C TYR A 448 -12.17 -5.90 -10.49
N GLY A 449 -12.13 -5.55 -9.22
CA GLY A 449 -13.12 -4.71 -8.56
C GLY A 449 -12.56 -4.09 -7.28
N LEU A 450 -11.40 -3.40 -7.37
CA LEU A 450 -10.77 -2.81 -6.17
C LEU A 450 -11.39 -1.45 -5.84
N ALA A 451 -11.26 -0.49 -6.76
CA ALA A 451 -11.76 0.85 -6.56
C ALA A 451 -12.38 1.43 -7.84
N ALA A 452 -13.20 2.46 -7.68
CA ALA A 452 -13.74 3.28 -8.76
C ALA A 452 -13.82 4.74 -8.34
N THR A 453 -13.74 5.65 -9.32
CA THR A 453 -13.98 7.07 -9.11
C THR A 453 -15.10 7.53 -10.04
N LEU A 454 -16.01 8.35 -9.53
CA LEU A 454 -17.19 8.85 -10.22
C LEU A 454 -17.29 10.37 -10.06
N TRP A 455 -17.47 11.10 -11.16
CA TRP A 455 -17.59 12.56 -11.20
C TRP A 455 -18.95 12.96 -11.75
N THR A 456 -19.82 13.52 -10.91
CA THR A 456 -21.16 14.04 -11.26
C THR A 456 -21.67 14.96 -10.16
N GLN A 457 -22.45 15.98 -10.54
CA GLN A 457 -23.18 16.84 -9.60
C GLN A 457 -24.60 16.32 -9.34
N ASN A 458 -25.05 15.29 -10.07
CA ASN A 458 -26.35 14.67 -9.86
C ASN A 458 -26.29 13.65 -8.72
N LEU A 459 -26.87 14.01 -7.58
CA LEU A 459 -26.87 13.17 -6.36
C LEU A 459 -27.53 11.81 -6.60
N THR A 460 -28.66 11.78 -7.31
CA THR A 460 -29.39 10.52 -7.62
C THR A 460 -28.55 9.58 -8.49
N ARG A 461 -27.87 10.13 -9.51
CA ARG A 461 -26.91 9.40 -10.34
C ARG A 461 -25.78 8.85 -9.50
N ALA A 462 -25.20 9.68 -8.63
CA ALA A 462 -24.10 9.30 -7.76
C ALA A 462 -24.42 8.04 -6.93
N HIS A 463 -25.56 8.04 -6.26
CA HIS A 463 -26.00 6.89 -5.47
C HIS A 463 -26.32 5.65 -6.33
N ARG A 464 -27.04 5.84 -7.44
CA ARG A 464 -27.41 4.74 -8.35
C ARG A 464 -26.19 4.07 -8.97
N MET A 465 -25.23 4.86 -9.47
CA MET A 465 -24.00 4.35 -10.08
C MET A 465 -23.10 3.68 -9.04
N ALA A 466 -22.90 4.30 -7.87
CA ALA A 466 -22.09 3.72 -6.79
C ALA A 466 -22.62 2.35 -6.34
N ALA A 467 -23.94 2.15 -6.33
CA ALA A 467 -24.56 0.86 -5.97
C ALA A 467 -24.35 -0.23 -7.05
N LYS A 468 -24.19 0.15 -8.33
CA LYS A 468 -24.06 -0.79 -9.46
C LYS A 468 -22.61 -1.08 -9.88
N ILE A 469 -21.66 -0.24 -9.49
CA ILE A 469 -20.24 -0.45 -9.77
C ILE A 469 -19.69 -1.58 -8.89
N GLU A 470 -19.13 -2.60 -9.51
CA GLU A 470 -18.59 -3.80 -8.85
C GLU A 470 -17.16 -3.54 -8.32
N SER A 471 -17.03 -2.60 -7.40
CA SER A 471 -15.76 -2.25 -6.74
C SER A 471 -15.95 -2.15 -5.23
N GLY A 472 -14.96 -2.59 -4.48
CA GLY A 472 -15.02 -2.54 -3.02
C GLY A 472 -14.96 -1.12 -2.45
N ILE A 473 -14.47 -0.16 -3.24
CA ILE A 473 -14.39 1.26 -2.90
C ILE A 473 -14.92 2.09 -4.07
N VAL A 474 -15.84 3.01 -3.79
CA VAL A 474 -16.32 3.99 -4.80
C VAL A 474 -16.17 5.40 -4.23
N TRP A 475 -15.37 6.22 -4.89
CA TRP A 475 -15.25 7.63 -4.57
C TRP A 475 -16.11 8.47 -5.52
N VAL A 476 -16.89 9.38 -4.96
CA VAL A 476 -17.67 10.34 -5.73
C VAL A 476 -17.10 11.74 -5.53
N ASN A 477 -16.74 12.41 -6.63
CA ASN A 477 -16.16 13.76 -6.66
C ASN A 477 -14.86 13.94 -5.84
N CYS A 478 -14.15 12.84 -5.61
CA CYS A 478 -12.84 12.81 -4.95
C CYS A 478 -12.07 11.55 -5.35
N TRP A 479 -10.79 11.50 -5.00
CA TRP A 479 -9.97 10.30 -5.09
C TRP A 479 -9.04 10.21 -3.88
N LEU A 480 -8.87 9.00 -3.35
CA LEU A 480 -7.98 8.67 -2.22
C LEU A 480 -8.32 9.42 -0.92
N LEU A 481 -9.54 9.95 -0.79
CA LEU A 481 -10.03 10.43 0.50
C LEU A 481 -10.37 9.21 1.36
N ARG A 482 -9.54 8.93 2.36
CA ARG A 482 -9.62 7.71 3.16
C ARG A 482 -9.74 8.00 4.64
N ASP A 483 -10.65 7.29 5.27
CA ASP A 483 -10.78 7.20 6.73
C ASP A 483 -10.30 5.81 7.17
N LEU A 484 -9.46 5.74 8.20
CA LEU A 484 -8.95 4.46 8.73
C LEU A 484 -10.04 3.58 9.35
N ARG A 485 -11.19 4.16 9.68
CA ARG A 485 -12.33 3.46 10.26
C ARG A 485 -13.17 2.69 9.24
N THR A 486 -13.01 2.99 7.95
CA THR A 486 -13.82 2.36 6.90
C THR A 486 -13.22 1.03 6.43
N PRO A 487 -14.07 0.05 6.07
CA PRO A 487 -13.60 -1.18 5.46
C PRO A 487 -12.88 -0.89 4.15
N PHE A 488 -11.83 -1.66 3.88
CA PHE A 488 -11.02 -1.57 2.68
C PHE A 488 -10.81 -2.96 2.09
N GLY A 489 -11.01 -3.12 0.80
CA GLY A 489 -10.75 -4.38 0.10
C GLY A 489 -11.50 -4.48 -1.22
N GLY A 490 -10.99 -5.33 -2.11
CA GLY A 490 -11.54 -5.55 -3.44
C GLY A 490 -12.70 -6.53 -3.49
N MET A 491 -13.43 -6.46 -4.60
CA MET A 491 -14.38 -7.47 -5.07
C MET A 491 -13.72 -8.29 -6.18
N LYS A 492 -14.35 -9.37 -6.63
CA LYS A 492 -13.86 -10.25 -7.69
C LYS A 492 -12.42 -10.71 -7.42
N ASN A 493 -11.53 -10.66 -8.44
CA ASN A 493 -10.13 -11.05 -8.32
C ASN A 493 -9.23 -9.97 -7.67
N SER A 494 -9.82 -8.87 -7.19
CA SER A 494 -9.06 -7.84 -6.45
C SER A 494 -8.86 -8.16 -4.98
N GLY A 495 -9.47 -9.22 -4.45
CA GLY A 495 -9.15 -9.64 -3.10
C GLY A 495 -10.21 -10.45 -2.37
N VAL A 496 -9.84 -10.89 -1.18
CA VAL A 496 -10.68 -11.63 -0.23
C VAL A 496 -10.50 -11.03 1.15
N GLY A 497 -11.58 -10.86 1.89
CA GLY A 497 -11.59 -10.20 3.20
C GLY A 497 -11.68 -8.69 3.10
N ARG A 498 -11.57 -8.04 4.25
CA ARG A 498 -11.51 -6.57 4.35
C ARG A 498 -10.43 -6.18 5.36
N GLU A 499 -9.67 -5.17 4.98
CA GLU A 499 -8.75 -4.45 5.86
C GLU A 499 -9.39 -3.12 6.29
N GLY A 500 -8.75 -2.39 7.20
CA GLY A 500 -9.30 -1.15 7.73
C GLY A 500 -10.30 -1.36 8.87
N GLY A 501 -10.59 -0.30 9.60
CA GLY A 501 -11.58 -0.29 10.65
C GLY A 501 -11.45 -1.41 11.68
N PHE A 502 -12.58 -1.84 12.16
CA PHE A 502 -12.68 -2.99 13.06
C PHE A 502 -12.58 -4.33 12.30
N GLU A 503 -12.82 -4.35 10.99
CA GLU A 503 -12.71 -5.55 10.14
C GLU A 503 -11.30 -6.14 10.18
N ALA A 504 -10.27 -5.27 10.21
CA ALA A 504 -8.90 -5.73 10.36
C ALA A 504 -8.63 -6.35 11.74
N LEU A 505 -9.18 -5.79 12.82
CA LEU A 505 -9.08 -6.37 14.17
C LEU A 505 -9.85 -7.70 14.26
N ASP A 506 -11.00 -7.78 13.60
CA ASP A 506 -11.83 -8.98 13.55
C ASP A 506 -11.14 -10.11 12.76
N PHE A 507 -10.45 -9.77 11.68
CA PHE A 507 -9.65 -10.74 10.91
C PHE A 507 -8.58 -11.42 11.79
N PHE A 508 -7.90 -10.66 12.64
CA PHE A 508 -6.83 -11.16 13.51
C PHE A 508 -7.30 -11.73 14.84
N THR A 509 -8.60 -11.98 15.00
CA THR A 509 -9.17 -12.60 16.19
C THR A 509 -10.16 -13.71 15.82
N GLU A 510 -10.42 -14.64 16.75
CA GLU A 510 -11.49 -15.63 16.67
C GLU A 510 -12.61 -15.32 17.65
N GLU A 511 -13.85 -15.51 17.21
CA GLU A 511 -15.03 -15.40 18.04
C GLU A 511 -15.32 -16.72 18.74
N LYS A 512 -15.56 -16.63 20.05
CA LYS A 512 -16.01 -17.76 20.87
C LYS A 512 -17.29 -17.36 21.59
N ASN A 513 -18.36 -18.11 21.40
CA ASN A 513 -19.57 -17.95 22.21
C ASN A 513 -19.40 -18.67 23.55
N VAL A 514 -19.72 -18.00 24.63
CA VAL A 514 -19.82 -18.57 25.98
C VAL A 514 -21.28 -18.46 26.45
N CYS A 515 -21.88 -19.59 26.79
CA CYS A 515 -23.22 -19.64 27.33
C CYS A 515 -23.15 -20.06 28.81
N ILE A 516 -23.66 -19.20 29.70
CA ILE A 516 -23.74 -19.48 31.12
C ILE A 516 -25.24 -19.61 31.48
N ARG A 517 -25.66 -20.80 31.92
CA ARG A 517 -27.00 -21.05 32.45
C ARG A 517 -27.05 -20.55 33.89
N PHE A 518 -28.15 -19.90 34.26
CA PHE A 518 -28.44 -19.45 35.61
C PHE A 518 -29.01 -20.58 36.47
#